data_3ac4a3c454a49e57863c15bab4e9aaa1
#
_entry.id   3ac4a3c454a49e57863c15bab4e9aaa1
#
_cell.length_a   1.000
_cell.length_b   1.000
_cell.length_c   1.000
_cell.angle_alpha   90.00
_cell.angle_beta   90.00
_cell.angle_gamma   90.00
#
_symmetry.space_group_name_H-M   'P 1'
#
loop_
_entity.id
_entity.type
_entity.pdbx_description
1 polymer ?
#
loop_
_entity_poly.entity_id
_entity_poly.type
_entity_poly.pdbx_seq_one_letter_code
_entity_poly.pdbx_strand_id
1 'polypeptide(L)'
;MKKLIALLLACVMVLGLVACGNTPAETTAAPTAGNETTPDETQPAEAQKITMKVWGPNEDQAGDNAFLKVACEKFDEAHPEWDIEFVYEVCAEGDAGGMVTKDPAAAADVFMFANDQLGTLLQSNAIARLGGAVLDQVKADNTDRMIATVSNGDAVYGVPFTINTWFMYYDTSVYSEEDIKSLDAMMAIKPVAYQVTNTWYMPALYYAVGGTMFGDGTDGAAGVQFGGEKCAAVTLYIADALASGKMIDDQGGTGLDALRAGTVGAVFSGTWDAGNVKDALGENYGAAAVPAITINGESYQMTPFAGSKAFGVNPNSKNMAAATALAAWLGSAEMQALHAELRNGEVQPVAKSLVEGVENADPAAVAQMDTFNNKSVYQPTIPEMGAYWTNAGSMGQALANGEINAENAAAKTEEWNNGLNNAGL
;
A
#
# COMPACT_ATOMS: atom_id res chain seq x y z
N MET A 1 -12.83 -23.65 30.33
CA MET A 1 -11.93 -24.43 29.46
C MET A 1 -10.97 -23.47 28.75
N LYS A 2 -10.10 -22.79 29.53
CA LYS A 2 -9.11 -21.80 29.03
C LYS A 2 -7.80 -21.98 29.77
N LYS A 3 -7.13 -23.12 29.66
CA LYS A 3 -5.79 -23.36 30.24
C LYS A 3 -5.08 -24.60 29.68
N LEU A 4 -5.19 -24.92 28.37
CA LEU A 4 -4.55 -26.13 27.82
C LEU A 4 -3.92 -25.96 26.42
N ILE A 5 -3.60 -24.76 25.96
CA ILE A 5 -2.98 -24.54 24.63
C ILE A 5 -1.55 -23.97 24.71
N ALA A 6 -1.02 -23.71 25.90
CA ALA A 6 0.29 -23.06 26.06
C ALA A 6 1.48 -24.02 26.25
N LEU A 7 1.41 -25.32 25.84
CA LEU A 7 2.47 -26.29 26.14
C LEU A 7 2.93 -27.14 24.97
N LEU A 8 2.86 -26.70 23.74
CA LEU A 8 3.21 -27.54 22.57
C LEU A 8 4.15 -26.90 21.53
N LEU A 9 4.81 -25.78 21.84
CA LEU A 9 5.75 -25.13 20.90
C LEU A 9 7.22 -25.07 21.35
N ALA A 10 7.61 -25.81 22.36
CA ALA A 10 8.98 -25.75 22.94
C ALA A 10 9.87 -26.98 22.72
N CYS A 11 9.64 -27.81 21.72
CA CYS A 11 10.41 -29.05 21.53
C CYS A 11 10.78 -29.38 20.09
N VAL A 12 11.39 -28.47 19.32
CA VAL A 12 12.15 -28.88 18.10
C VAL A 12 13.26 -27.86 17.81
N MET A 13 14.37 -27.96 18.53
CA MET A 13 15.67 -27.46 18.04
C MET A 13 16.83 -27.97 18.93
N VAL A 14 17.10 -29.27 18.90
CA VAL A 14 18.44 -29.79 19.20
C VAL A 14 18.56 -31.14 18.54
N LEU A 15 19.19 -31.21 17.37
CA LEU A 15 19.88 -32.43 16.88
C LEU A 15 20.57 -32.07 15.53
N GLY A 16 21.89 -32.04 15.58
CA GLY A 16 22.64 -32.08 14.33
C GLY A 16 24.04 -31.50 14.38
N LEU A 17 24.97 -32.13 15.11
CA LEU A 17 26.41 -32.08 14.78
C LEU A 17 27.13 -33.24 15.48
N VAL A 18 27.20 -34.39 14.82
CA VAL A 18 28.28 -35.41 15.02
C VAL A 18 28.52 -36.06 13.67
N ALA A 19 29.70 -35.89 13.11
CA ALA A 19 30.33 -36.93 12.29
C ALA A 19 31.83 -36.65 12.06
N CYS A 20 32.58 -37.67 12.35
CA CYS A 20 33.90 -38.12 11.83
C CYS A 20 35.11 -37.63 12.63
N GLY A 21 35.99 -38.49 13.09
CA GLY A 21 36.23 -39.90 12.95
C GLY A 21 37.62 -40.28 13.47
N ASN A 22 37.78 -41.48 13.83
CA ASN A 22 38.98 -42.31 13.92
C ASN A 22 39.70 -42.51 15.28
N THR A 23 39.62 -43.75 15.72
CA THR A 23 40.29 -44.55 16.74
C THR A 23 41.77 -44.90 16.36
N PRO A 24 42.61 -45.60 17.17
CA PRO A 24 42.53 -46.00 18.58
C PRO A 24 43.88 -45.87 19.37
N ALA A 25 43.89 -46.07 20.69
CA ALA A 25 44.73 -46.99 21.42
C ALA A 25 44.64 -46.82 22.96
N GLU A 26 44.62 -47.97 23.62
CA GLU A 26 44.53 -48.28 25.06
C GLU A 26 45.53 -47.57 25.96
N THR A 27 45.14 -47.25 27.22
CA THR A 27 45.68 -47.97 28.40
C THR A 27 45.03 -47.47 29.69
N THR A 28 44.67 -48.48 30.50
CA THR A 28 44.24 -48.55 31.90
C THR A 28 44.75 -47.50 32.89
N ALA A 29 43.85 -47.00 33.78
CA ALA A 29 43.90 -47.07 35.26
C ALA A 29 42.66 -46.42 35.91
N ALA A 30 42.09 -47.08 36.93
CA ALA A 30 40.92 -46.72 37.70
C ALA A 30 41.29 -45.85 38.92
N PRO A 31 40.36 -45.54 39.86
CA PRO A 31 39.44 -44.42 39.85
C PRO A 31 39.74 -43.47 41.03
N THR A 32 39.36 -42.20 40.88
CA THR A 32 39.25 -41.30 42.07
C THR A 32 37.91 -40.58 42.05
N ALA A 33 37.30 -40.55 43.21
CA ALA A 33 35.95 -40.11 43.51
C ALA A 33 35.65 -38.67 43.22
N GLY A 34 34.42 -38.44 42.77
CA GLY A 34 33.54 -37.40 43.25
C GLY A 34 33.92 -35.95 42.98
N ASN A 35 33.28 -35.37 41.96
CA ASN A 35 32.73 -34.03 42.08
C ASN A 35 31.42 -33.99 41.24
N GLU A 36 30.28 -34.04 41.92
CA GLU A 36 29.00 -33.68 41.35
C GLU A 36 29.07 -32.22 40.97
N THR A 37 29.34 -31.92 39.73
CA THR A 37 29.02 -30.61 39.14
C THR A 37 27.52 -30.54 38.95
N THR A 38 26.86 -29.81 39.83
CA THR A 38 25.53 -29.25 39.61
C THR A 38 25.48 -28.65 38.21
N PRO A 39 24.39 -28.83 37.45
CA PRO A 39 24.20 -28.12 36.20
C PRO A 39 24.21 -26.61 36.52
N ASP A 40 25.12 -25.89 35.93
CA ASP A 40 25.16 -24.44 35.94
C ASP A 40 23.79 -23.97 35.44
N GLU A 41 23.01 -23.36 36.30
CA GLU A 41 21.81 -22.63 35.88
C GLU A 41 22.32 -21.53 34.96
N THR A 42 22.15 -21.73 33.65
CA THR A 42 22.43 -20.70 32.64
C THR A 42 21.59 -19.49 33.02
N GLN A 43 22.23 -18.45 33.58
CA GLN A 43 21.59 -17.15 33.75
C GLN A 43 20.95 -16.78 32.40
N PRO A 44 19.70 -16.29 32.38
CA PRO A 44 19.10 -15.73 31.18
C PRO A 44 20.08 -14.71 30.58
N ALA A 45 20.37 -14.83 29.31
CA ALA A 45 21.19 -13.86 28.61
C ALA A 45 20.56 -12.46 28.83
N GLU A 46 21.40 -11.49 29.24
CA GLU A 46 20.92 -10.11 29.43
C GLU A 46 20.36 -9.59 28.11
N ALA A 47 19.17 -8.98 28.14
CA ALA A 47 18.52 -8.45 26.92
C ALA A 47 19.41 -7.43 26.21
N GLN A 48 19.51 -7.54 24.91
CA GLN A 48 20.30 -6.60 24.11
C GLN A 48 19.58 -5.25 24.03
N LYS A 49 20.21 -4.18 24.56
CA LYS A 49 19.67 -2.82 24.43
C LYS A 49 19.84 -2.29 23.03
N ILE A 50 18.72 -1.89 22.40
CA ILE A 50 18.70 -1.34 21.07
C ILE A 50 17.78 -0.12 21.00
N THR A 51 18.10 0.83 20.13
CA THR A 51 17.21 1.91 19.73
C THR A 51 16.65 1.57 18.36
N MET A 52 15.34 1.65 18.16
CA MET A 52 14.64 1.33 16.92
C MET A 52 13.83 2.54 16.46
N LYS A 53 14.17 3.10 15.31
CA LYS A 53 13.39 4.17 14.70
C LYS A 53 12.26 3.58 13.84
N VAL A 54 11.03 4.06 14.04
CA VAL A 54 9.84 3.61 13.30
C VAL A 54 9.12 4.82 12.72
N TRP A 55 8.92 4.83 11.40
CA TRP A 55 8.17 5.87 10.70
C TRP A 55 6.84 5.32 10.18
N GLY A 56 5.81 6.12 10.31
CA GLY A 56 4.48 5.88 9.76
C GLY A 56 3.64 7.16 9.72
N PRO A 57 2.42 7.11 9.21
CA PRO A 57 1.56 8.28 9.09
C PRO A 57 1.10 8.79 10.46
N ASN A 58 0.64 10.04 10.47
CA ASN A 58 0.23 10.71 11.70
C ASN A 58 -0.95 10.01 12.39
N GLU A 59 -1.90 9.50 11.63
CA GLU A 59 -3.09 8.81 12.13
C GLU A 59 -2.77 7.52 12.89
N ASP A 60 -1.64 6.88 12.61
CA ASP A 60 -1.17 5.68 13.31
C ASP A 60 -0.22 5.99 14.47
N GLN A 61 0.05 7.27 14.74
CA GLN A 61 0.94 7.73 15.81
C GLN A 61 0.26 8.70 16.79
N ALA A 62 -0.87 9.31 16.40
CA ALA A 62 -1.57 10.29 17.20
C ALA A 62 -2.40 9.64 18.33
N GLY A 63 -2.27 10.18 19.56
CA GLY A 63 -3.02 9.71 20.73
C GLY A 63 -2.35 8.56 21.49
N ASP A 64 -2.96 8.20 22.63
CA ASP A 64 -2.39 7.20 23.53
C ASP A 64 -2.59 5.76 23.03
N ASN A 65 -3.63 5.52 22.22
CA ASN A 65 -3.94 4.22 21.63
C ASN A 65 -3.54 4.18 20.14
N ALA A 66 -2.55 4.97 19.74
CA ALA A 66 -2.07 4.97 18.37
C ALA A 66 -1.48 3.60 17.99
N PHE A 67 -1.85 3.09 16.81
CA PHE A 67 -1.49 1.74 16.38
C PHE A 67 -0.01 1.42 16.52
N LEU A 68 0.88 2.28 15.99
CA LEU A 68 2.32 2.00 16.00
C LEU A 68 2.87 1.87 17.42
N LYS A 69 2.41 2.71 18.37
CA LYS A 69 2.85 2.63 19.76
C LYS A 69 2.43 1.31 20.40
N VAL A 70 1.13 0.99 20.30
CA VAL A 70 0.58 -0.25 20.89
C VAL A 70 1.21 -1.50 20.27
N ALA A 71 1.40 -1.51 18.95
CA ALA A 71 1.99 -2.66 18.26
C ALA A 71 3.48 -2.86 18.58
N CYS A 72 4.24 -1.77 18.71
CA CYS A 72 5.66 -1.81 19.09
C CYS A 72 5.86 -2.21 20.57
N GLU A 73 5.01 -1.74 21.50
CA GLU A 73 5.02 -2.20 22.89
C GLU A 73 4.75 -3.70 22.99
N LYS A 74 3.75 -4.21 22.26
CA LYS A 74 3.48 -5.66 22.20
C LYS A 74 4.62 -6.45 21.57
N PHE A 75 5.36 -5.87 20.62
CA PHE A 75 6.55 -6.48 20.04
C PHE A 75 7.67 -6.64 21.09
N ASP A 76 7.96 -5.59 21.87
CA ASP A 76 8.96 -5.62 22.93
C ASP A 76 8.62 -6.66 24.00
N GLU A 77 7.34 -6.74 24.42
CA GLU A 77 6.86 -7.76 25.34
C GLU A 77 7.02 -9.20 24.79
N ALA A 78 6.85 -9.39 23.48
CA ALA A 78 6.96 -10.69 22.83
C ALA A 78 8.41 -11.13 22.55
N HIS A 79 9.37 -10.18 22.61
CA HIS A 79 10.78 -10.36 22.27
C HIS A 79 11.73 -9.99 23.41
N PRO A 80 11.72 -10.74 24.53
CA PRO A 80 12.51 -10.42 25.72
C PRO A 80 14.02 -10.51 25.52
N GLU A 81 14.49 -10.99 24.36
CA GLU A 81 15.90 -10.97 23.97
C GLU A 81 16.40 -9.56 23.63
N TRP A 82 15.50 -8.60 23.41
CA TRP A 82 15.79 -7.19 23.18
C TRP A 82 15.14 -6.33 24.26
N ASP A 83 15.79 -5.22 24.61
CA ASP A 83 15.29 -4.10 25.43
C ASP A 83 15.27 -2.89 24.50
N ILE A 84 14.06 -2.56 23.95
CA ILE A 84 13.95 -1.67 22.80
C ILE A 84 13.48 -0.28 23.20
N GLU A 85 14.31 0.73 22.94
CA GLU A 85 13.89 2.13 22.95
C GLU A 85 13.35 2.52 21.56
N PHE A 86 12.03 2.66 21.43
CA PHE A 86 11.39 3.09 20.18
C PHE A 86 11.44 4.61 20.01
N VAL A 87 11.79 5.06 18.80
CA VAL A 87 11.77 6.47 18.39
C VAL A 87 10.83 6.62 17.20
N TYR A 88 9.76 7.39 17.37
CA TYR A 88 8.72 7.57 16.37
C TYR A 88 8.86 8.92 15.66
N GLU A 89 8.72 8.93 14.33
CA GLU A 89 8.61 10.14 13.53
C GLU A 89 7.50 9.98 12.50
N VAL A 90 6.80 11.08 12.22
CA VAL A 90 5.70 11.08 11.24
C VAL A 90 6.29 11.15 9.82
N CYS A 91 5.89 10.16 9.02
CA CYS A 91 6.16 10.11 7.58
C CYS A 91 4.93 9.51 6.90
N ALA A 92 4.27 10.28 6.05
CA ALA A 92 3.19 9.75 5.23
C ALA A 92 3.74 8.68 4.27
N GLU A 93 2.97 7.63 4.01
CA GLU A 93 3.43 6.48 3.22
C GLU A 93 3.84 6.88 1.79
N GLY A 94 3.13 7.86 1.21
CA GLY A 94 3.44 8.42 -0.11
C GLY A 94 4.72 9.26 -0.16
N ASP A 95 5.24 9.70 1.00
CA ASP A 95 6.46 10.50 1.11
C ASP A 95 7.68 9.66 1.48
N ALA A 96 7.48 8.38 1.85
CA ALA A 96 8.53 7.52 2.39
C ALA A 96 9.74 7.38 1.46
N GLY A 97 9.51 7.26 0.15
CA GLY A 97 10.59 7.20 -0.85
C GLY A 97 11.51 8.39 -0.76
N GLY A 98 10.96 9.61 -0.81
CA GLY A 98 11.72 10.85 -0.71
C GLY A 98 12.38 11.08 0.64
N MET A 99 11.70 10.72 1.72
CA MET A 99 12.20 10.90 3.09
C MET A 99 13.36 9.94 3.40
N VAL A 100 13.20 8.64 3.09
CA VAL A 100 14.23 7.61 3.36
C VAL A 100 15.45 7.81 2.47
N THR A 101 15.27 8.15 1.21
CA THR A 101 16.39 8.28 0.25
C THR A 101 17.19 9.56 0.45
N LYS A 102 16.65 10.56 1.13
CA LYS A 102 17.35 11.82 1.45
C LYS A 102 18.58 11.60 2.33
N ASP A 103 18.47 10.73 3.34
CA ASP A 103 19.59 10.29 4.18
C ASP A 103 19.29 8.87 4.71
N PRO A 104 19.60 7.82 3.92
CA PRO A 104 19.29 6.45 4.31
C PRO A 104 19.95 5.99 5.62
N ALA A 105 21.09 6.58 5.98
CA ALA A 105 21.81 6.23 7.22
C ALA A 105 21.16 6.81 8.48
N ALA A 106 20.45 7.93 8.33
CA ALA A 106 19.73 8.59 9.43
C ALA A 106 18.23 8.26 9.47
N ALA A 107 17.69 7.69 8.38
CA ALA A 107 16.29 7.30 8.27
C ALA A 107 15.87 6.21 9.26
N ALA A 108 14.56 5.92 9.32
CA ALA A 108 14.02 4.88 10.19
C ALA A 108 14.58 3.49 9.86
N ASP A 109 14.65 2.64 10.89
CA ASP A 109 14.98 1.21 10.74
C ASP A 109 13.83 0.44 10.07
N VAL A 110 12.59 0.79 10.47
CA VAL A 110 11.35 0.27 9.88
C VAL A 110 10.46 1.45 9.51
N PHE A 111 9.89 1.43 8.32
CA PHE A 111 9.03 2.51 7.85
C PHE A 111 7.85 1.98 7.05
N MET A 112 6.70 2.66 7.16
CA MET A 112 5.55 2.40 6.31
C MET A 112 5.73 3.14 4.97
N PHE A 113 5.39 2.48 3.87
CA PHE A 113 5.45 3.08 2.53
C PHE A 113 4.27 2.63 1.67
N ALA A 114 3.81 3.49 0.77
CA ALA A 114 2.91 3.12 -0.30
C ALA A 114 3.73 2.47 -1.44
N ASN A 115 3.20 1.46 -2.10
CA ASN A 115 3.95 0.68 -3.07
C ASN A 115 4.47 1.48 -4.29
N ASP A 116 3.88 2.63 -4.59
CA ASP A 116 4.38 3.58 -5.61
C ASP A 116 5.76 4.14 -5.27
N GLN A 117 6.16 4.10 -4.00
CA GLN A 117 7.47 4.53 -3.55
C GLN A 117 8.57 3.46 -3.75
N LEU A 118 8.17 2.21 -4.03
CA LEU A 118 9.11 1.09 -4.11
C LEU A 118 10.20 1.31 -5.16
N GLY A 119 9.84 1.81 -6.34
CA GLY A 119 10.82 2.11 -7.40
C GLY A 119 11.91 3.09 -6.95
N THR A 120 11.52 4.17 -6.28
CA THR A 120 12.45 5.18 -5.72
C THR A 120 13.36 4.58 -4.64
N LEU A 121 12.79 3.78 -3.75
CA LEU A 121 13.54 3.09 -2.68
C LEU A 121 14.56 2.10 -3.25
N LEU A 122 14.18 1.33 -4.28
CA LEU A 122 15.06 0.38 -4.96
C LEU A 122 16.20 1.08 -5.69
N GLN A 123 15.92 2.14 -6.43
CA GLN A 123 16.92 2.91 -7.16
C GLN A 123 18.02 3.45 -6.24
N SER A 124 17.66 3.80 -5.01
CA SER A 124 18.56 4.34 -3.99
C SER A 124 19.15 3.27 -3.06
N ASN A 125 18.85 1.97 -3.27
CA ASN A 125 19.20 0.89 -2.35
C ASN A 125 18.76 1.20 -0.90
N ALA A 126 17.59 1.77 -0.72
CA ALA A 126 17.07 2.28 0.55
C ALA A 126 16.02 1.36 1.20
N ILE A 127 15.76 0.20 0.63
CA ILE A 127 14.86 -0.82 1.18
C ILE A 127 15.50 -2.22 1.09
N ALA A 128 15.42 -2.99 2.16
CA ALA A 128 15.99 -4.32 2.23
C ALA A 128 15.08 -5.36 1.57
N ARG A 129 15.69 -6.32 0.86
CA ARG A 129 14.99 -7.50 0.38
C ARG A 129 14.64 -8.42 1.55
N LEU A 130 13.40 -8.91 1.60
CA LEU A 130 12.98 -9.93 2.54
C LEU A 130 13.55 -11.30 2.14
N GLY A 131 13.85 -12.15 3.14
CA GLY A 131 14.39 -13.48 2.94
C GLY A 131 14.10 -14.42 4.11
N GLY A 132 14.46 -15.70 3.94
CA GLY A 132 14.33 -16.73 4.98
C GLY A 132 12.91 -16.89 5.50
N ALA A 133 12.77 -17.22 6.78
CA ALA A 133 11.47 -17.48 7.41
C ALA A 133 10.49 -16.32 7.34
N VAL A 134 10.98 -15.07 7.37
CA VAL A 134 10.11 -13.88 7.23
C VAL A 134 9.46 -13.84 5.85
N LEU A 135 10.21 -14.08 4.77
CA LEU A 135 9.64 -14.13 3.42
C LEU A 135 8.61 -15.26 3.29
N ASP A 136 8.92 -16.43 3.85
CA ASP A 136 8.01 -17.59 3.81
C ASP A 136 6.70 -17.26 4.53
N GLN A 137 6.77 -16.63 5.70
CA GLN A 137 5.60 -16.17 6.46
C GLN A 137 4.79 -15.13 5.69
N VAL A 138 5.44 -14.10 5.14
CA VAL A 138 4.77 -13.04 4.37
C VAL A 138 4.03 -13.62 3.16
N LYS A 139 4.62 -14.59 2.45
CA LYS A 139 3.96 -15.29 1.34
C LYS A 139 2.82 -16.20 1.79
N ALA A 140 2.93 -16.82 2.95
CA ALA A 140 1.86 -17.66 3.50
C ALA A 140 0.64 -16.82 3.90
N ASP A 141 0.86 -15.66 4.49
CA ASP A 141 -0.20 -14.79 5.04
C ASP A 141 -0.89 -13.94 3.98
N ASN A 142 -0.27 -13.71 2.83
CA ASN A 142 -0.79 -12.79 1.81
C ASN A 142 -1.10 -13.49 0.48
N THR A 143 -2.08 -12.96 -0.26
CA THR A 143 -2.39 -13.43 -1.62
C THR A 143 -1.25 -13.09 -2.59
N ASP A 144 -1.11 -13.83 -3.69
CA ASP A 144 -0.12 -13.53 -4.73
C ASP A 144 -0.29 -12.11 -5.27
N ARG A 145 -1.55 -11.64 -5.37
CA ARG A 145 -1.88 -10.27 -5.79
C ARG A 145 -1.29 -9.23 -4.84
N MET A 146 -1.37 -9.49 -3.53
CA MET A 146 -0.82 -8.59 -2.51
C MET A 146 0.71 -8.61 -2.50
N ILE A 147 1.32 -9.81 -2.64
CA ILE A 147 2.78 -9.95 -2.76
C ILE A 147 3.32 -9.22 -3.99
N ALA A 148 2.61 -9.26 -5.13
CA ALA A 148 3.02 -8.55 -6.33
C ALA A 148 3.15 -7.03 -6.11
N THR A 149 2.34 -6.42 -5.23
CA THR A 149 2.41 -4.97 -4.95
C THR A 149 3.69 -4.53 -4.25
N VAL A 150 4.40 -5.43 -3.59
CA VAL A 150 5.64 -5.16 -2.84
C VAL A 150 6.86 -5.89 -3.43
N SER A 151 6.74 -6.34 -4.67
CA SER A 151 7.77 -7.11 -5.38
C SER A 151 8.39 -6.32 -6.54
N ASN A 152 9.63 -6.66 -6.85
CA ASN A 152 10.27 -6.30 -8.11
C ASN A 152 10.92 -7.59 -8.65
N GLY A 153 10.41 -8.11 -9.78
CA GLY A 153 10.70 -9.45 -10.23
C GLY A 153 10.36 -10.50 -9.15
N ASP A 154 11.26 -11.43 -8.91
CA ASP A 154 11.09 -12.48 -7.90
C ASP A 154 11.38 -12.04 -6.45
N ALA A 155 11.83 -10.81 -6.26
CA ALA A 155 12.25 -10.30 -4.96
C ALA A 155 11.14 -9.49 -4.28
N VAL A 156 10.88 -9.80 -3.00
CA VAL A 156 9.89 -9.13 -2.15
C VAL A 156 10.62 -8.18 -1.20
N TYR A 157 10.11 -6.95 -1.05
CA TYR A 157 10.76 -5.87 -0.29
C TYR A 157 9.92 -5.30 0.84
N GLY A 158 8.64 -5.60 0.90
CA GLY A 158 7.75 -5.10 1.95
C GLY A 158 6.86 -6.18 2.54
N VAL A 159 6.38 -5.92 3.75
CA VAL A 159 5.32 -6.72 4.40
C VAL A 159 4.01 -5.99 4.16
N PRO A 160 3.08 -6.52 3.33
CA PRO A 160 1.81 -5.87 3.05
C PRO A 160 1.00 -5.63 4.33
N PHE A 161 0.31 -4.49 4.40
CA PHE A 161 -0.40 -4.09 5.61
C PHE A 161 -1.86 -3.70 5.34
N THR A 162 -2.09 -2.77 4.38
CA THR A 162 -3.44 -2.39 3.94
C THR A 162 -3.49 -2.26 2.43
N ILE A 163 -4.70 -2.30 1.85
CA ILE A 163 -4.92 -1.99 0.44
C ILE A 163 -4.63 -0.50 0.19
N ASN A 164 -4.01 -0.19 -0.95
CA ASN A 164 -3.84 1.16 -1.46
C ASN A 164 -4.47 1.26 -2.84
N THR A 165 -5.74 1.62 -2.90
CA THR A 165 -6.47 1.99 -4.11
C THR A 165 -7.61 2.93 -3.73
N TRP A 166 -8.09 3.70 -4.70
CA TRP A 166 -9.22 4.58 -4.53
C TRP A 166 -10.46 4.00 -5.22
N PHE A 167 -11.62 4.50 -4.79
CA PHE A 167 -12.95 4.13 -5.27
C PHE A 167 -13.86 5.35 -5.22
N MET A 168 -15.17 5.18 -5.29
CA MET A 168 -16.11 6.28 -5.35
C MET A 168 -16.98 6.33 -4.09
N TYR A 169 -17.09 7.51 -3.50
CA TYR A 169 -18.12 7.86 -2.53
C TYR A 169 -19.23 8.66 -3.21
N TYR A 170 -20.47 8.45 -2.80
CA TYR A 170 -21.62 9.11 -3.40
C TYR A 170 -22.78 9.30 -2.42
N ASP A 171 -23.62 10.29 -2.68
CA ASP A 171 -24.85 10.56 -1.96
C ASP A 171 -25.96 9.63 -2.47
N THR A 172 -26.41 8.68 -1.63
CA THR A 172 -27.45 7.71 -1.97
C THR A 172 -28.84 8.32 -2.16
N SER A 173 -29.05 9.56 -1.71
CA SER A 173 -30.27 10.33 -2.01
C SER A 173 -30.27 10.93 -3.41
N VAL A 174 -29.09 11.00 -4.06
CA VAL A 174 -28.90 11.57 -5.41
C VAL A 174 -28.85 10.49 -6.47
N TYR A 175 -28.13 9.40 -6.21
CA TYR A 175 -27.89 8.34 -7.21
C TYR A 175 -28.47 7.00 -6.76
N SER A 176 -29.12 6.31 -7.68
CA SER A 176 -29.51 4.90 -7.52
C SER A 176 -28.32 3.95 -7.76
N GLU A 177 -28.50 2.67 -7.39
CA GLU A 177 -27.51 1.62 -7.67
C GLU A 177 -27.24 1.42 -9.18
N GLU A 178 -28.14 1.81 -10.06
CA GLU A 178 -27.92 1.74 -11.51
C GLU A 178 -27.14 2.94 -12.00
N ASP A 179 -27.41 4.14 -11.50
CA ASP A 179 -26.72 5.36 -11.88
C ASP A 179 -25.22 5.28 -11.61
N ILE A 180 -24.83 4.73 -10.45
CA ILE A 180 -23.44 4.63 -10.01
C ILE A 180 -22.56 3.67 -10.85
N LYS A 181 -23.14 2.92 -11.77
CA LYS A 181 -22.39 2.06 -12.69
C LYS A 181 -21.79 2.83 -13.88
N SER A 182 -22.29 4.03 -14.16
CA SER A 182 -21.86 4.87 -15.26
C SER A 182 -21.58 6.30 -14.82
N LEU A 183 -20.33 6.76 -15.02
CA LEU A 183 -19.94 8.13 -14.73
C LEU A 183 -20.78 9.14 -15.53
N ASP A 184 -21.13 8.79 -16.78
CA ASP A 184 -21.97 9.62 -17.64
C ASP A 184 -23.41 9.77 -17.09
N ALA A 185 -23.99 8.67 -16.58
CA ALA A 185 -25.30 8.69 -15.94
C ALA A 185 -25.30 9.57 -14.69
N MET A 186 -24.27 9.43 -13.87
CA MET A 186 -24.08 10.25 -12.68
C MET A 186 -23.97 11.74 -13.03
N MET A 187 -23.09 12.08 -13.97
CA MET A 187 -22.87 13.45 -14.44
C MET A 187 -24.10 14.06 -15.13
N ALA A 188 -25.02 13.26 -15.61
CA ALA A 188 -26.30 13.72 -16.16
C ALA A 188 -27.29 14.14 -15.04
N ILE A 189 -27.13 13.61 -13.84
CA ILE A 189 -28.00 13.90 -12.67
C ILE A 189 -27.41 15.05 -11.85
N LYS A 190 -26.11 14.95 -11.50
CA LYS A 190 -25.41 15.93 -10.67
C LYS A 190 -23.90 15.92 -10.95
N PRO A 191 -23.19 17.05 -10.85
CA PRO A 191 -21.75 17.07 -11.03
C PRO A 191 -21.03 16.12 -10.06
N VAL A 192 -19.85 15.63 -10.48
CA VAL A 192 -18.93 14.84 -9.67
C VAL A 192 -17.61 15.58 -9.48
N ALA A 193 -16.90 15.34 -8.39
CA ALA A 193 -15.54 15.83 -8.19
C ALA A 193 -14.54 14.72 -8.44
N TYR A 194 -13.59 14.93 -9.35
CA TYR A 194 -12.58 13.96 -9.75
C TYR A 194 -11.19 14.60 -9.73
N GLN A 195 -10.18 13.91 -9.24
CA GLN A 195 -8.83 14.44 -9.11
C GLN A 195 -8.07 14.43 -10.46
N VAL A 196 -8.47 15.29 -11.39
CA VAL A 196 -7.90 15.37 -12.76
C VAL A 196 -6.43 15.73 -12.75
N THR A 197 -6.02 16.64 -11.87
CA THR A 197 -4.63 17.11 -11.74
C THR A 197 -3.74 16.14 -10.97
N ASN A 198 -4.30 15.13 -10.33
CA ASN A 198 -3.55 14.12 -9.59
C ASN A 198 -3.12 12.97 -10.51
N THR A 199 -1.81 12.81 -10.65
CA THR A 199 -1.19 11.82 -11.54
C THR A 199 -1.47 10.37 -11.14
N TRP A 200 -1.92 10.10 -9.92
CA TRP A 200 -2.31 8.76 -9.46
C TRP A 200 -3.75 8.39 -9.85
N TYR A 201 -4.64 9.39 -9.99
CA TYR A 201 -6.04 9.17 -10.37
C TYR A 201 -6.25 9.19 -11.88
N MET A 202 -5.61 10.12 -12.56
CA MET A 202 -5.83 10.37 -13.98
C MET A 202 -5.62 9.14 -14.89
N PRO A 203 -4.64 8.25 -14.70
CA PRO A 203 -4.41 7.10 -15.55
C PRO A 203 -5.59 6.13 -15.66
N ALA A 204 -6.46 6.08 -14.66
CA ALA A 204 -7.59 5.15 -14.64
C ALA A 204 -8.52 5.28 -15.85
N LEU A 205 -8.63 6.49 -16.39
CA LEU A 205 -9.45 6.81 -17.57
C LEU A 205 -8.75 6.35 -18.86
N TYR A 206 -7.43 6.47 -18.94
CA TYR A 206 -6.64 6.02 -20.10
C TYR A 206 -6.47 4.50 -20.13
N TYR A 207 -6.29 3.87 -18.97
CA TYR A 207 -6.30 2.42 -18.85
C TYR A 207 -7.64 1.81 -19.28
N ALA A 208 -8.77 2.50 -19.00
CA ALA A 208 -10.10 2.05 -19.40
C ALA A 208 -10.18 1.75 -20.89
N VAL A 209 -9.56 2.55 -21.74
CA VAL A 209 -9.60 2.40 -23.20
C VAL A 209 -8.42 1.59 -23.77
N GLY A 210 -7.63 0.97 -22.92
CA GLY A 210 -6.51 0.10 -23.30
C GLY A 210 -5.14 0.78 -23.35
N GLY A 211 -5.00 1.97 -22.76
CA GLY A 211 -3.68 2.54 -22.48
C GLY A 211 -2.88 1.65 -21.53
N THR A 212 -1.56 1.69 -21.59
CA THR A 212 -0.67 0.88 -20.75
C THR A 212 0.51 1.69 -20.25
N MET A 213 1.11 1.26 -19.16
CA MET A 213 2.41 1.73 -18.67
C MET A 213 3.36 0.55 -18.52
N PHE A 214 4.52 0.64 -19.20
CA PHE A 214 5.59 -0.34 -19.07
C PHE A 214 5.14 -1.78 -19.37
N GLY A 215 4.30 -1.94 -20.43
CA GLY A 215 3.71 -3.21 -20.81
C GLY A 215 2.73 -3.72 -19.78
N ASP A 216 3.07 -4.79 -19.07
CA ASP A 216 2.33 -5.33 -17.93
C ASP A 216 2.71 -4.68 -16.58
N GLY A 217 3.50 -3.61 -16.61
CA GLY A 217 4.01 -2.89 -15.45
C GLY A 217 5.43 -3.28 -15.06
N THR A 218 6.10 -4.16 -15.82
CA THR A 218 7.44 -4.69 -15.48
C THR A 218 8.52 -4.41 -16.53
N ASP A 219 8.13 -3.93 -17.73
CA ASP A 219 9.03 -3.64 -18.84
C ASP A 219 9.21 -2.14 -19.06
N GLY A 220 10.26 -1.55 -18.45
CA GLY A 220 10.58 -0.14 -18.62
C GLY A 220 10.77 0.28 -20.09
N ALA A 221 11.24 -0.62 -20.96
CA ALA A 221 11.44 -0.33 -22.37
C ALA A 221 10.15 -0.20 -23.16
N ALA A 222 9.05 -0.77 -22.69
CA ALA A 222 7.72 -0.63 -23.30
C ALA A 222 7.15 0.80 -23.14
N GLY A 223 7.65 1.58 -22.18
CA GLY A 223 7.24 2.96 -21.94
C GLY A 223 5.76 3.10 -21.60
N VAL A 224 5.27 4.35 -21.69
CA VAL A 224 3.86 4.71 -21.46
C VAL A 224 3.13 4.80 -22.82
N GLN A 225 1.99 4.14 -22.95
CA GLN A 225 1.18 4.09 -24.17
C GLN A 225 -0.18 4.76 -23.93
N PHE A 226 -0.18 6.09 -23.77
CA PHE A 226 -1.37 6.92 -23.60
C PHE A 226 -1.66 7.82 -24.81
N GLY A 227 -1.10 7.45 -25.97
CA GLY A 227 -1.38 8.07 -27.27
C GLY A 227 -2.51 7.38 -28.05
N GLY A 228 -2.72 7.83 -29.29
CA GLY A 228 -3.69 7.26 -30.23
C GLY A 228 -5.12 7.76 -30.05
N GLU A 229 -5.98 7.34 -30.97
CA GLU A 229 -7.34 7.87 -31.10
C GLU A 229 -8.21 7.67 -29.85
N LYS A 230 -8.14 6.50 -29.21
CA LYS A 230 -8.95 6.21 -28.02
C LYS A 230 -8.52 7.06 -26.83
N CYS A 231 -7.22 7.21 -26.60
CA CYS A 231 -6.71 8.07 -25.52
C CYS A 231 -7.00 9.55 -25.78
N ALA A 232 -6.92 10.00 -27.05
CA ALA A 232 -7.33 11.35 -27.43
C ALA A 232 -8.83 11.60 -27.16
N ALA A 233 -9.67 10.61 -27.38
CA ALA A 233 -11.09 10.68 -27.07
C ALA A 233 -11.35 10.76 -25.54
N VAL A 234 -10.53 10.07 -24.71
CA VAL A 234 -10.56 10.23 -23.25
C VAL A 234 -10.16 11.64 -22.86
N THR A 235 -9.08 12.19 -23.41
CA THR A 235 -8.65 13.56 -23.14
C THR A 235 -9.77 14.55 -23.45
N LEU A 236 -10.44 14.42 -24.59
CA LEU A 236 -11.59 15.27 -24.96
C LEU A 236 -12.77 15.06 -24.01
N TYR A 237 -13.08 13.81 -23.63
CA TYR A 237 -14.14 13.49 -22.68
C TYR A 237 -13.95 14.24 -21.34
N ILE A 238 -12.74 14.22 -20.79
CA ILE A 238 -12.44 14.93 -19.56
C ILE A 238 -12.59 16.47 -19.76
N ALA A 239 -12.04 16.99 -20.87
CA ALA A 239 -12.12 18.41 -21.20
C ALA A 239 -13.59 18.90 -21.31
N ASP A 240 -14.44 18.13 -22.00
CA ASP A 240 -15.87 18.45 -22.16
C ASP A 240 -16.64 18.35 -20.82
N ALA A 241 -16.32 17.35 -19.98
CA ALA A 241 -16.92 17.20 -18.66
C ALA A 241 -16.59 18.38 -17.74
N LEU A 242 -15.34 18.84 -17.75
CA LEU A 242 -14.88 20.01 -17.00
C LEU A 242 -15.51 21.30 -17.55
N ALA A 243 -15.46 21.53 -18.86
CA ALA A 243 -15.99 22.73 -19.51
C ALA A 243 -17.51 22.87 -19.33
N SER A 244 -18.25 21.75 -19.28
CA SER A 244 -19.69 21.75 -19.02
C SER A 244 -20.07 21.86 -17.54
N GLY A 245 -19.08 21.84 -16.63
CA GLY A 245 -19.31 21.83 -15.18
C GLY A 245 -19.91 20.55 -14.62
N LYS A 246 -19.95 19.46 -15.41
CA LYS A 246 -20.41 18.13 -14.99
C LYS A 246 -19.36 17.40 -14.15
N MET A 247 -18.12 17.77 -14.32
CA MET A 247 -16.98 17.34 -13.50
C MET A 247 -16.28 18.59 -12.97
N ILE A 248 -15.83 18.55 -11.72
CA ILE A 248 -14.92 19.55 -11.17
C ILE A 248 -13.60 18.87 -10.81
N ASP A 249 -12.49 19.61 -10.97
CA ASP A 249 -11.19 19.09 -10.52
C ASP A 249 -11.11 19.21 -9.00
N ASP A 250 -10.89 18.06 -8.33
CA ASP A 250 -10.74 17.97 -6.88
C ASP A 250 -9.29 18.20 -6.49
N GLN A 251 -8.91 19.48 -6.37
CA GLN A 251 -7.60 19.85 -5.86
C GLN A 251 -7.65 20.09 -4.35
N GLY A 252 -6.78 19.38 -3.61
CA GLY A 252 -6.56 19.63 -2.18
C GLY A 252 -7.79 19.43 -1.29
N GLY A 253 -8.70 18.51 -1.66
CA GLY A 253 -9.88 18.19 -0.87
C GLY A 253 -11.10 19.08 -1.13
N THR A 254 -11.08 19.91 -2.17
CA THR A 254 -12.23 20.76 -2.56
C THR A 254 -13.47 19.93 -2.92
N GLY A 255 -13.30 18.70 -3.38
CA GLY A 255 -14.38 17.76 -3.67
C GLY A 255 -15.19 17.41 -2.43
N LEU A 256 -14.54 17.18 -1.29
CA LEU A 256 -15.24 16.88 -0.03
C LEU A 256 -16.07 18.08 0.46
N ASP A 257 -15.54 19.30 0.32
CA ASP A 257 -16.29 20.52 0.67
C ASP A 257 -17.48 20.74 -0.28
N ALA A 258 -17.29 20.44 -1.58
CA ALA A 258 -18.37 20.48 -2.56
C ALA A 258 -19.45 19.42 -2.29
N LEU A 259 -19.05 18.22 -1.81
CA LEU A 259 -19.97 17.17 -1.39
C LEU A 259 -20.80 17.59 -0.16
N ARG A 260 -20.14 18.14 0.87
CA ARG A 260 -20.83 18.73 2.06
C ARG A 260 -21.80 19.83 1.68
N ALA A 261 -21.43 20.67 0.75
CA ALA A 261 -22.29 21.76 0.25
C ALA A 261 -23.41 21.26 -0.67
N GLY A 262 -23.41 19.97 -1.03
CA GLY A 262 -24.35 19.40 -1.96
C GLY A 262 -24.24 19.95 -3.39
N THR A 263 -23.09 20.48 -3.80
CA THR A 263 -22.84 20.98 -5.16
C THR A 263 -22.36 19.88 -6.09
N VAL A 264 -21.73 18.84 -5.56
CA VAL A 264 -21.46 17.57 -6.27
C VAL A 264 -22.21 16.43 -5.58
N GLY A 265 -22.45 15.34 -6.30
CA GLY A 265 -23.09 14.16 -5.76
C GLY A 265 -22.13 13.00 -5.45
N ALA A 266 -20.89 13.07 -5.96
CA ALA A 266 -19.89 12.05 -5.73
C ALA A 266 -18.47 12.62 -5.74
N VAL A 267 -17.56 11.93 -5.03
CA VAL A 267 -16.12 12.18 -4.97
C VAL A 267 -15.37 10.86 -5.13
N PHE A 268 -14.13 10.93 -5.61
CA PHE A 268 -13.25 9.76 -5.73
C PHE A 268 -12.11 9.87 -4.73
N SER A 269 -12.04 8.91 -3.79
CA SER A 269 -11.03 8.87 -2.75
C SER A 269 -10.86 7.43 -2.22
N GLY A 270 -10.03 7.25 -1.20
CA GLY A 270 -9.82 5.96 -0.53
C GLY A 270 -10.42 5.91 0.87
N THR A 271 -10.13 4.84 1.60
CA THR A 271 -10.62 4.64 2.98
C THR A 271 -10.11 5.70 3.96
N TRP A 272 -9.04 6.42 3.63
CA TRP A 272 -8.53 7.55 4.43
C TRP A 272 -9.51 8.72 4.58
N ASP A 273 -10.49 8.85 3.68
CA ASP A 273 -11.54 9.87 3.76
C ASP A 273 -12.89 9.34 4.28
N ALA A 274 -12.99 8.05 4.62
CA ALA A 274 -14.26 7.43 5.01
C ALA A 274 -14.97 8.17 6.15
N GLY A 275 -14.26 8.53 7.22
CA GLY A 275 -14.81 9.30 8.34
C GLY A 275 -15.33 10.66 7.92
N ASN A 276 -14.55 11.41 7.13
CA ASN A 276 -14.93 12.73 6.63
C ASN A 276 -16.16 12.69 5.71
N VAL A 277 -16.28 11.64 4.89
CA VAL A 277 -17.43 11.48 3.98
C VAL A 277 -18.66 11.03 4.74
N LYS A 278 -18.53 10.14 5.75
CA LYS A 278 -19.61 9.78 6.66
C LYS A 278 -20.18 11.02 7.39
N ASP A 279 -19.29 11.88 7.87
CA ASP A 279 -19.69 13.15 8.50
C ASP A 279 -20.37 14.11 7.51
N ALA A 280 -19.97 14.09 6.23
CA ALA A 280 -20.57 14.95 5.21
C ALA A 280 -21.96 14.48 4.76
N LEU A 281 -22.17 13.18 4.62
CA LEU A 281 -23.39 12.57 4.02
C LEU A 281 -24.35 12.00 5.05
N GLY A 282 -23.90 11.69 6.27
CA GLY A 282 -24.74 11.11 7.31
C GLY A 282 -25.40 9.79 6.85
N GLU A 283 -26.74 9.73 6.92
CA GLU A 283 -27.50 8.55 6.51
C GLU A 283 -27.46 8.27 4.99
N ASN A 284 -27.05 9.26 4.19
CA ASN A 284 -26.94 9.14 2.73
C ASN A 284 -25.54 8.67 2.27
N TYR A 285 -24.70 8.24 3.21
CA TYR A 285 -23.37 7.72 2.91
C TYR A 285 -23.43 6.47 2.04
N GLY A 286 -22.83 6.56 0.85
CA GLY A 286 -22.65 5.45 -0.08
C GLY A 286 -21.22 5.36 -0.57
N ALA A 287 -20.76 4.15 -0.84
CA ALA A 287 -19.49 3.89 -1.51
C ALA A 287 -19.66 2.75 -2.49
N ALA A 288 -18.98 2.85 -3.62
CA ALA A 288 -18.98 1.83 -4.67
C ALA A 288 -17.61 1.78 -5.37
N ALA A 289 -17.31 0.64 -5.98
CA ALA A 289 -16.19 0.54 -6.90
C ALA A 289 -16.37 1.50 -8.08
N VAL A 290 -15.25 1.86 -8.73
CA VAL A 290 -15.24 2.85 -9.80
C VAL A 290 -16.21 2.52 -10.94
N PRO A 291 -16.90 3.52 -11.51
CA PRO A 291 -17.88 3.35 -12.60
C PRO A 291 -17.21 3.08 -13.95
N ALA A 292 -18.00 2.82 -14.96
CA ALA A 292 -17.58 2.86 -16.36
C ALA A 292 -17.76 4.27 -16.96
N ILE A 293 -17.00 4.56 -18.02
CA ILE A 293 -17.14 5.75 -18.87
C ILE A 293 -17.61 5.36 -20.26
N THR A 294 -18.24 6.27 -20.98
CA THR A 294 -18.69 6.05 -22.36
C THR A 294 -17.82 6.86 -23.32
N ILE A 295 -17.04 6.18 -24.16
CA ILE A 295 -16.20 6.81 -25.18
C ILE A 295 -16.68 6.35 -26.57
N ASN A 296 -17.07 7.29 -27.43
CA ASN A 296 -17.57 7.00 -28.77
C ASN A 296 -18.74 5.99 -28.81
N GLY A 297 -19.59 6.01 -27.76
CA GLY A 297 -20.77 5.13 -27.64
C GLY A 297 -20.47 3.73 -27.10
N GLU A 298 -19.23 3.41 -26.76
CA GLU A 298 -18.81 2.17 -26.10
C GLU A 298 -18.52 2.40 -24.62
N SER A 299 -18.91 1.46 -23.76
CA SER A 299 -18.68 1.51 -22.32
C SER A 299 -17.33 0.89 -21.97
N TYR A 300 -16.55 1.60 -21.16
CA TYR A 300 -15.22 1.19 -20.71
C TYR A 300 -15.11 1.33 -19.19
N GLN A 301 -14.68 0.27 -18.49
CA GLN A 301 -14.51 0.27 -17.06
C GLN A 301 -13.30 1.13 -16.67
N MET A 302 -13.49 2.16 -15.83
CA MET A 302 -12.38 2.87 -15.21
C MET A 302 -11.47 1.88 -14.46
N THR A 303 -10.16 2.07 -14.59
CA THR A 303 -9.19 1.07 -14.09
C THR A 303 -8.08 1.77 -13.30
N PRO A 304 -8.31 2.03 -11.99
CA PRO A 304 -7.30 2.62 -11.11
C PRO A 304 -6.13 1.68 -10.84
N PHE A 305 -5.08 2.21 -10.24
CA PHE A 305 -3.99 1.41 -9.74
C PHE A 305 -4.43 0.55 -8.55
N ALA A 306 -3.97 -0.71 -8.52
CA ALA A 306 -3.98 -1.59 -7.37
C ALA A 306 -2.62 -1.50 -6.69
N GLY A 307 -2.62 -1.18 -5.41
CA GLY A 307 -1.43 -1.07 -4.60
C GLY A 307 -1.65 -1.56 -3.17
N SER A 308 -0.59 -1.45 -2.38
CA SER A 308 -0.64 -1.69 -0.94
C SER A 308 0.16 -0.62 -0.20
N LYS A 309 -0.19 -0.40 1.07
CA LYS A 309 0.72 0.17 2.06
C LYS A 309 1.41 -1.00 2.75
N ALA A 310 2.68 -0.88 3.01
CA ALA A 310 3.51 -1.96 3.51
C ALA A 310 4.58 -1.46 4.47
N PHE A 311 5.10 -2.34 5.32
CA PHE A 311 6.27 -2.06 6.13
C PHE A 311 7.54 -2.50 5.40
N GLY A 312 8.50 -1.56 5.27
CA GLY A 312 9.82 -1.78 4.72
C GLY A 312 10.89 -1.72 5.79
N VAL A 313 12.03 -2.36 5.53
CA VAL A 313 13.21 -2.36 6.40
C VAL A 313 14.33 -1.60 5.72
N ASN A 314 14.97 -0.70 6.46
CA ASN A 314 16.13 0.04 5.97
C ASN A 314 17.37 -0.86 5.99
N PRO A 315 18.06 -1.06 4.84
CA PRO A 315 19.26 -1.89 4.80
C PRO A 315 20.44 -1.32 5.61
N ASN A 316 20.36 -0.04 6.03
CA ASN A 316 21.36 0.61 6.88
C ASN A 316 21.06 0.48 8.39
N SER A 317 19.98 -0.22 8.77
CA SER A 317 19.68 -0.49 10.17
C SER A 317 20.85 -1.22 10.86
N LYS A 318 21.22 -0.74 12.03
CA LYS A 318 22.24 -1.40 12.86
C LYS A 318 21.71 -2.65 13.56
N ASN A 319 20.38 -2.79 13.58
CA ASN A 319 19.65 -3.85 14.28
C ASN A 319 18.80 -4.68 13.29
N MET A 320 19.38 -5.10 12.17
CA MET A 320 18.68 -5.76 11.06
C MET A 320 17.77 -6.92 11.46
N ALA A 321 18.20 -7.75 12.44
CA ALA A 321 17.40 -8.88 12.90
C ALA A 321 16.11 -8.40 13.59
N ALA A 322 16.21 -7.45 14.52
CA ALA A 322 15.07 -6.87 15.21
C ALA A 322 14.19 -6.04 14.26
N ALA A 323 14.78 -5.25 13.35
CA ALA A 323 14.04 -4.46 12.37
C ALA A 323 13.22 -5.35 11.41
N THR A 324 13.81 -6.47 10.96
CA THR A 324 13.11 -7.42 10.07
C THR A 324 11.99 -8.15 10.82
N ALA A 325 12.24 -8.56 12.07
CA ALA A 325 11.23 -9.16 12.93
C ALA A 325 10.08 -8.18 13.23
N LEU A 326 10.40 -6.91 13.52
CA LEU A 326 9.42 -5.86 13.76
C LEU A 326 8.55 -5.60 12.52
N ALA A 327 9.15 -5.48 11.33
CA ALA A 327 8.38 -5.30 10.09
C ALA A 327 7.41 -6.45 9.84
N ALA A 328 7.85 -7.71 10.06
CA ALA A 328 7.00 -8.89 9.95
C ALA A 328 5.88 -8.89 11.00
N TRP A 329 6.18 -8.49 12.23
CA TRP A 329 5.21 -8.36 13.31
C TRP A 329 4.14 -7.32 12.99
N LEU A 330 4.55 -6.09 12.62
CA LEU A 330 3.64 -4.99 12.29
C LEU A 330 2.70 -5.32 11.14
N GLY A 331 3.18 -6.08 10.13
CA GLY A 331 2.36 -6.54 9.01
C GLY A 331 1.65 -7.88 9.24
N SER A 332 1.74 -8.49 10.44
CA SER A 332 1.09 -9.76 10.75
C SER A 332 -0.44 -9.63 10.78
N ALA A 333 -1.15 -10.76 10.59
CA ALA A 333 -2.61 -10.78 10.68
C ALA A 333 -3.14 -10.27 12.03
N GLU A 334 -2.43 -10.58 13.14
CA GLU A 334 -2.79 -10.08 14.47
C GLU A 334 -2.72 -8.55 14.54
N MET A 335 -1.64 -7.96 14.02
CA MET A 335 -1.48 -6.50 14.05
C MET A 335 -2.37 -5.79 13.03
N GLN A 336 -2.69 -6.41 11.90
CA GLN A 336 -3.70 -5.89 10.97
C GLN A 336 -5.10 -5.89 11.59
N ALA A 337 -5.47 -6.91 12.35
CA ALA A 337 -6.74 -6.95 13.08
C ALA A 337 -6.79 -5.86 14.17
N LEU A 338 -5.70 -5.68 14.91
CA LEU A 338 -5.56 -4.59 15.90
C LEU A 338 -5.69 -3.21 15.23
N HIS A 339 -5.03 -3.01 14.09
CA HIS A 339 -5.13 -1.76 13.34
C HIS A 339 -6.57 -1.45 12.91
N ALA A 340 -7.26 -2.43 12.34
CA ALA A 340 -8.66 -2.29 11.96
C ALA A 340 -9.57 -1.96 13.16
N GLU A 341 -9.32 -2.58 14.33
CA GLU A 341 -10.04 -2.28 15.58
C GLU A 341 -9.79 -0.84 16.04
N LEU A 342 -8.53 -0.42 16.13
CA LEU A 342 -8.15 0.93 16.57
C LEU A 342 -8.60 2.03 15.61
N ARG A 343 -8.75 1.71 14.31
CA ARG A 343 -9.26 2.60 13.26
C ARG A 343 -10.77 2.42 13.02
N ASN A 344 -11.51 1.80 13.96
CA ASN A 344 -12.98 1.61 13.90
C ASN A 344 -13.48 0.98 12.59
N GLY A 345 -12.69 0.12 11.96
CA GLY A 345 -13.02 -0.54 10.69
C GLY A 345 -12.85 0.33 9.44
N GLU A 346 -12.27 1.52 9.56
CA GLU A 346 -12.01 2.42 8.41
C GLU A 346 -10.89 1.92 7.49
N VAL A 347 -10.03 1.03 8.00
CA VAL A 347 -8.94 0.42 7.24
C VAL A 347 -9.21 -1.06 6.99
N GLN A 348 -8.75 -1.56 5.84
CA GLN A 348 -8.97 -2.95 5.48
C GLN A 348 -7.69 -3.76 5.61
N PRO A 349 -7.70 -4.83 6.42
CA PRO A 349 -6.61 -5.78 6.46
C PRO A 349 -6.47 -6.50 5.12
N VAL A 350 -5.29 -7.05 4.85
CA VAL A 350 -4.98 -7.77 3.61
C VAL A 350 -4.56 -9.23 3.84
N ALA A 351 -4.32 -9.62 5.10
CA ALA A 351 -3.97 -10.99 5.44
C ALA A 351 -5.10 -11.95 5.07
N LYS A 352 -4.78 -13.06 4.42
CA LYS A 352 -5.77 -14.07 3.95
C LYS A 352 -6.75 -14.48 5.04
N SER A 353 -6.26 -14.74 6.25
CA SER A 353 -7.07 -15.16 7.39
C SER A 353 -8.11 -14.13 7.86
N LEU A 354 -7.96 -12.86 7.46
CA LEU A 354 -8.83 -11.77 7.85
C LEU A 354 -9.80 -11.36 6.72
N VAL A 355 -9.52 -11.73 5.47
CA VAL A 355 -10.32 -11.29 4.32
C VAL A 355 -11.06 -12.43 3.64
N GLU A 356 -10.55 -13.65 3.69
CA GLU A 356 -11.21 -14.80 3.07
C GLU A 356 -12.44 -15.23 3.87
N GLY A 357 -13.63 -15.14 3.24
CA GLY A 357 -14.90 -15.54 3.85
C GLY A 357 -15.46 -14.55 4.88
N VAL A 358 -14.89 -13.34 4.99
CA VAL A 358 -15.39 -12.29 5.88
C VAL A 358 -16.33 -11.36 5.09
N GLU A 359 -17.58 -11.28 5.52
CA GLU A 359 -18.51 -10.26 5.02
C GLU A 359 -18.20 -8.94 5.73
N ASN A 360 -17.80 -7.92 4.95
CA ASN A 360 -17.60 -6.58 5.47
C ASN A 360 -18.90 -5.78 5.33
N ALA A 361 -19.33 -5.14 6.41
CA ALA A 361 -20.56 -4.34 6.43
C ALA A 361 -20.33 -2.87 6.03
N ASP A 362 -19.07 -2.39 6.02
CA ASP A 362 -18.75 -1.01 5.62
C ASP A 362 -18.73 -0.87 4.10
N PRO A 363 -19.58 0.01 3.50
CA PRO A 363 -19.61 0.22 2.06
C PRO A 363 -18.26 0.61 1.46
N ALA A 364 -17.43 1.40 2.15
CA ALA A 364 -16.11 1.81 1.67
C ALA A 364 -15.15 0.62 1.57
N ALA A 365 -15.18 -0.27 2.55
CA ALA A 365 -14.38 -1.48 2.55
C ALA A 365 -14.76 -2.40 1.39
N VAL A 366 -16.05 -2.61 1.17
CA VAL A 366 -16.58 -3.41 0.04
C VAL A 366 -16.17 -2.77 -1.29
N ALA A 367 -16.32 -1.45 -1.43
CA ALA A 367 -15.95 -0.71 -2.63
C ALA A 367 -14.44 -0.80 -2.93
N GLN A 368 -13.60 -0.68 -1.90
CA GLN A 368 -12.14 -0.79 -2.04
C GLN A 368 -11.75 -2.21 -2.47
N MET A 369 -12.31 -3.24 -1.85
CA MET A 369 -12.03 -4.64 -2.19
C MET A 369 -12.49 -4.99 -3.60
N ASP A 370 -13.68 -4.54 -4.02
CA ASP A 370 -14.18 -4.77 -5.39
C ASP A 370 -13.31 -4.03 -6.42
N THR A 371 -12.94 -2.78 -6.14
CA THR A 371 -12.02 -2.02 -7.02
C THR A 371 -10.68 -2.74 -7.13
N PHE A 372 -10.06 -3.09 -6.02
CA PHE A 372 -8.75 -3.74 -5.98
C PHE A 372 -8.76 -5.08 -6.73
N ASN A 373 -9.76 -5.93 -6.48
CA ASN A 373 -9.77 -7.29 -7.02
C ASN A 373 -10.24 -7.36 -8.48
N ASN A 374 -11.21 -6.53 -8.87
CA ASN A 374 -11.97 -6.73 -10.10
C ASN A 374 -11.84 -5.60 -11.12
N LYS A 375 -11.40 -4.39 -10.72
CA LYS A 375 -11.45 -3.20 -11.58
C LYS A 375 -10.15 -2.41 -11.64
N SER A 376 -9.03 -2.99 -11.25
CA SER A 376 -7.75 -2.28 -11.17
C SER A 376 -6.62 -2.99 -11.89
N VAL A 377 -5.57 -2.25 -12.24
CA VAL A 377 -4.29 -2.77 -12.71
C VAL A 377 -3.25 -2.66 -11.61
N TYR A 378 -2.24 -3.53 -11.63
CA TYR A 378 -1.10 -3.34 -10.74
C TYR A 378 -0.38 -2.04 -11.05
N GLN A 379 -0.12 -1.27 -10.01
CA GLN A 379 0.76 -0.12 -10.15
C GLN A 379 2.17 -0.61 -10.38
N PRO A 380 2.85 -0.14 -11.46
CA PRO A 380 4.25 -0.52 -11.69
C PRO A 380 5.13 -0.10 -10.52
N THR A 381 6.02 -1.01 -10.10
CA THR A 381 6.98 -0.78 -8.99
C THR A 381 8.41 -0.62 -9.48
N ILE A 382 8.60 -0.47 -10.80
CA ILE A 382 9.89 -0.29 -11.43
C ILE A 382 10.39 1.17 -11.32
N PRO A 383 11.70 1.43 -11.37
CA PRO A 383 12.28 2.77 -11.23
C PRO A 383 11.76 3.80 -12.23
N GLU A 384 11.36 3.36 -13.43
CA GLU A 384 10.85 4.19 -14.52
C GLU A 384 9.55 4.92 -14.16
N MET A 385 8.79 4.44 -13.16
CA MET A 385 7.65 5.16 -12.61
C MET A 385 8.01 6.55 -12.07
N GLY A 386 9.24 6.77 -11.61
CA GLY A 386 9.73 8.08 -11.19
C GLY A 386 9.63 9.15 -12.29
N ALA A 387 9.94 8.77 -13.54
CA ALA A 387 9.80 9.67 -14.69
C ALA A 387 8.34 9.98 -15.02
N TYR A 388 7.45 8.99 -14.89
CA TYR A 388 6.01 9.20 -15.04
C TYR A 388 5.49 10.24 -14.05
N TRP A 389 5.75 10.09 -12.75
CA TRP A 389 5.28 11.03 -11.73
C TRP A 389 5.69 12.47 -12.01
N THR A 390 6.92 12.66 -12.49
CA THR A 390 7.47 13.99 -12.80
C THR A 390 6.77 14.65 -13.98
N ASN A 391 6.37 13.89 -15.00
CA ASN A 391 5.93 14.43 -16.29
C ASN A 391 4.42 14.36 -16.52
N ALA A 392 3.71 13.48 -15.80
CA ALA A 392 2.29 13.22 -16.04
C ALA A 392 1.38 14.40 -15.69
N GLY A 393 1.76 15.25 -14.72
CA GLY A 393 0.93 16.35 -14.23
C GLY A 393 0.59 17.43 -15.26
N SER A 394 1.38 17.57 -16.33
CA SER A 394 1.15 18.59 -17.35
C SER A 394 -0.20 18.46 -18.06
N MET A 395 -0.64 17.25 -18.34
CA MET A 395 -1.95 16.99 -18.98
C MET A 395 -3.09 17.37 -18.02
N GLY A 396 -3.04 16.96 -16.76
CA GLY A 396 -4.06 17.29 -15.77
C GLY A 396 -4.20 18.82 -15.59
N GLN A 397 -3.07 19.54 -15.53
CA GLN A 397 -3.08 21.00 -15.45
C GLN A 397 -3.70 21.64 -16.70
N ALA A 398 -3.34 21.22 -17.90
CA ALA A 398 -3.91 21.74 -19.15
C ALA A 398 -5.43 21.49 -19.25
N LEU A 399 -5.90 20.33 -18.78
CA LEU A 399 -7.33 20.00 -18.68
C LEU A 399 -8.05 20.91 -17.69
N ALA A 400 -7.53 21.06 -16.46
CA ALA A 400 -8.12 21.89 -15.42
C ALA A 400 -8.14 23.38 -15.80
N ASN A 401 -7.12 23.85 -16.52
CA ASN A 401 -7.05 25.24 -17.04
C ASN A 401 -7.96 25.49 -18.25
N GLY A 402 -8.62 24.46 -18.82
CA GLY A 402 -9.46 24.61 -20.00
C GLY A 402 -8.67 24.85 -21.31
N GLU A 403 -7.39 24.45 -21.35
CA GLU A 403 -6.52 24.64 -22.52
C GLU A 403 -6.78 23.57 -23.60
N ILE A 404 -7.54 22.52 -23.26
CA ILE A 404 -7.86 21.40 -24.14
C ILE A 404 -9.31 21.48 -24.60
N ASN A 405 -9.50 21.25 -25.90
CA ASN A 405 -10.80 21.27 -26.59
C ASN A 405 -10.79 20.32 -27.80
N ALA A 406 -11.91 20.24 -28.52
CA ALA A 406 -12.06 19.34 -29.67
C ALA A 406 -11.04 19.57 -30.80
N GLU A 407 -10.49 20.80 -30.94
CA GLU A 407 -9.53 21.11 -32.00
C GLU A 407 -8.12 20.62 -31.70
N ASN A 408 -7.74 20.52 -30.41
CA ASN A 408 -6.37 20.24 -30.01
C ASN A 408 -6.19 18.97 -29.16
N ALA A 409 -7.26 18.33 -28.68
CA ALA A 409 -7.17 17.18 -27.77
C ALA A 409 -6.27 16.05 -28.32
N ALA A 410 -6.41 15.71 -29.62
CA ALA A 410 -5.59 14.67 -30.23
C ALA A 410 -4.09 15.04 -30.25
N ALA A 411 -3.77 16.27 -30.66
CA ALA A 411 -2.38 16.75 -30.70
C ALA A 411 -1.77 16.85 -29.30
N LYS A 412 -2.54 17.31 -28.31
CA LYS A 412 -2.11 17.44 -26.92
C LYS A 412 -1.90 16.06 -26.25
N THR A 413 -2.73 15.08 -26.58
CA THR A 413 -2.56 13.69 -26.12
C THR A 413 -1.27 13.08 -26.64
N GLU A 414 -0.97 13.25 -27.93
CA GLU A 414 0.28 12.77 -28.52
C GLU A 414 1.50 13.51 -27.97
N GLU A 415 1.43 14.83 -27.81
CA GLU A 415 2.49 15.64 -27.19
C GLU A 415 2.80 15.13 -25.78
N TRP A 416 1.77 14.90 -24.97
CA TRP A 416 1.89 14.39 -23.61
C TRP A 416 2.48 12.97 -23.60
N ASN A 417 1.94 12.04 -24.40
CA ASN A 417 2.44 10.68 -24.51
C ASN A 417 3.93 10.64 -24.91
N ASN A 418 4.32 11.48 -25.86
CA ASN A 418 5.73 11.61 -26.26
C ASN A 418 6.59 12.19 -25.12
N GLY A 419 6.05 13.15 -24.37
CA GLY A 419 6.73 13.74 -23.21
C GLY A 419 6.99 12.71 -22.11
N LEU A 420 6.03 11.81 -21.85
CA LEU A 420 6.18 10.74 -20.87
C LEU A 420 7.31 9.75 -21.24
N ASN A 421 7.55 9.54 -22.53
CA ASN A 421 8.57 8.60 -23.04
C ASN A 421 9.93 9.24 -23.36
N ASN A 422 10.00 10.58 -23.50
CA ASN A 422 11.24 11.27 -23.84
C ASN A 422 11.97 11.86 -22.61
N ALA A 423 11.47 11.69 -21.43
CA ALA A 423 11.99 12.25 -20.19
C ALA A 423 13.24 11.52 -19.66
N GLY A 424 14.07 10.98 -20.55
CA GLY A 424 15.39 10.41 -20.21
C GLY A 424 15.27 9.20 -19.26
N LEU A 425 14.83 8.09 -19.82
CA LEU A 425 15.00 6.77 -19.21
C LEU A 425 16.48 6.36 -19.26
#